data_c7fdc63e25da72afb320084ee815e009
#
_entry.id   c7fdc63e25da72afb320084ee815e009
#
_cell.length_a   1.000
_cell.length_b   1.000
_cell.length_c   1.000
_cell.angle_alpha   90.00
_cell.angle_beta   90.00
_cell.angle_gamma   90.00
#
_symmetry.space_group_name_H-M   'P 1'
#
loop_
_entity.id
_entity.type
_entity.pdbx_description
1 polymer ?
#
loop_
_entity_poly.entity_id
_entity_poly.type
_entity_poly.pdbx_seq_one_letter_code
_entity_poly.pdbx_strand_id
1 'polypeptide(L)'
;MAAAAGPDAAALPVRPGEDPWTAEDLDEVTETLTAEVAGLRAEIAQAEAGIADRLRDSIGDAGDDQADLGAKTFEREHELALTHNSRELLRQNEQALARLAEGTYGTCDSCGEPIGKARLQAFPRATLCVTCKQREERR
;
A
#
# COMPACT_ATOMS: atom_id res chain seq x y z
N MET A 1 -22.58 14.53 -3.73
CA MET A 1 -22.58 14.30 -3.23
C MET A 1 -22.31 13.88 -2.42
N ALA A 2 -22.07 13.63 -2.57
CA ALA A 2 -21.86 13.18 -1.99
C ALA A 2 -21.71 12.96 -1.18
N ALA A 3 -21.62 13.27 -1.54
CA ALA A 3 -21.26 13.03 -0.70
C ALA A 3 -21.47 12.77 0.19
N ALA A 4 -21.81 13.23 -0.02
CA ALA A 4 -22.35 12.95 1.06
C ALA A 4 -22.07 11.77 1.85
N ALA A 5 -21.68 10.90 1.48
CA ALA A 5 -21.50 9.69 2.19
C ALA A 5 -20.22 9.62 2.99
N GLY A 6 -19.46 10.68 3.01
CA GLY A 6 -18.23 10.67 3.77
C GLY A 6 -18.43 11.10 5.22
N PRO A 7 -17.61 10.62 6.14
CA PRO A 7 -17.62 11.13 7.50
C PRO A 7 -17.19 12.60 7.52
N ASP A 8 -17.55 13.29 8.60
CA ASP A 8 -17.10 14.66 8.80
C ASP A 8 -15.57 14.69 8.91
N ALA A 9 -14.92 15.40 8.00
CA ALA A 9 -13.47 15.51 8.00
C ALA A 9 -12.94 16.03 9.34
N ALA A 10 -13.58 17.02 9.91
CA ALA A 10 -13.15 17.62 11.17
C ALA A 10 -13.23 16.66 12.35
N ALA A 11 -13.96 15.55 12.22
CA ALA A 11 -14.07 14.54 13.27
C ALA A 11 -12.89 13.57 13.27
N LEU A 12 -12.07 13.54 12.23
CA LEU A 12 -10.91 12.66 12.19
C LEU A 12 -9.82 13.15 13.16
N PRO A 13 -9.08 12.23 13.78
CA PRO A 13 -8.10 12.61 14.80
C PRO A 13 -6.92 13.37 14.23
N VAL A 14 -6.44 14.34 14.98
CA VAL A 14 -5.19 15.06 14.69
C VAL A 14 -4.40 15.15 15.98
N ARG A 15 -3.11 15.40 15.85
CA ARG A 15 -2.24 15.58 17.00
C ARG A 15 -2.43 16.99 17.58
N PRO A 16 -2.06 17.20 18.86
CA PRO A 16 -2.12 18.53 19.43
C PRO A 16 -1.34 19.54 18.60
N GLY A 17 -1.95 20.68 18.34
CA GLY A 17 -1.33 21.73 17.54
C GLY A 17 -1.56 21.63 16.03
N GLU A 18 -2.11 20.53 15.56
CA GLU A 18 -2.45 20.38 14.14
C GLU A 18 -3.85 20.94 13.86
N ASP A 19 -4.01 21.51 12.66
CA ASP A 19 -5.34 21.96 12.23
C ASP A 19 -6.22 20.75 11.92
N PRO A 20 -7.54 20.86 12.11
CA PRO A 20 -8.44 19.77 11.74
C PRO A 20 -8.36 19.43 10.26
N TRP A 21 -8.69 18.19 9.93
CA TRP A 21 -8.83 17.77 8.54
C TRP A 21 -9.94 18.54 7.86
N THR A 22 -9.71 18.91 6.60
CA THR A 22 -10.74 19.53 5.76
C THR A 22 -11.15 18.55 4.68
N ALA A 23 -12.28 18.81 4.03
CA ALA A 23 -12.73 18.00 2.92
C ALA A 23 -11.69 17.98 1.79
N GLU A 24 -11.05 19.12 1.55
CA GLU A 24 -9.99 19.22 0.53
C GLU A 24 -8.80 18.34 0.86
N ASP A 25 -8.39 18.32 2.13
CA ASP A 25 -7.28 17.46 2.59
C ASP A 25 -7.61 15.99 2.33
N LEU A 26 -8.83 15.58 2.63
CA LEU A 26 -9.26 14.19 2.42
C LEU A 26 -9.34 13.85 0.94
N ASP A 27 -9.77 14.79 0.11
CA ASP A 27 -9.80 14.59 -1.34
C ASP A 27 -8.40 14.35 -1.88
N GLU A 28 -7.42 15.12 -1.43
CA GLU A 28 -6.02 14.95 -1.85
C GLU A 28 -5.47 13.59 -1.45
N VAL A 29 -5.72 13.18 -0.20
CA VAL A 29 -5.29 11.87 0.29
C VAL A 29 -5.97 10.76 -0.51
N THR A 30 -7.27 10.88 -0.75
CA THR A 30 -8.04 9.90 -1.51
C THR A 30 -7.50 9.78 -2.94
N GLU A 31 -7.20 10.89 -3.58
CA GLU A 31 -6.62 10.88 -4.94
C GLU A 31 -5.27 10.18 -4.98
N THR A 32 -4.42 10.49 -4.00
CA THR A 32 -3.10 9.85 -3.91
C THR A 32 -3.22 8.34 -3.76
N LEU A 33 -4.06 7.91 -2.82
CA LEU A 33 -4.27 6.48 -2.56
C LEU A 33 -4.88 5.77 -3.77
N THR A 34 -5.86 6.40 -4.41
CA THR A 34 -6.53 5.83 -5.58
C THR A 34 -5.55 5.66 -6.74
N ALA A 35 -4.69 6.65 -6.97
CA ALA A 35 -3.69 6.59 -8.03
C ALA A 35 -2.67 5.48 -7.74
N GLU A 36 -2.24 5.34 -6.48
CA GLU A 36 -1.31 4.27 -6.10
C GLU A 36 -1.94 2.89 -6.27
N VAL A 37 -3.21 2.73 -5.91
CA VAL A 37 -3.94 1.47 -6.11
C VAL A 37 -3.94 1.09 -7.58
N ALA A 38 -4.28 2.05 -8.46
CA ALA A 38 -4.32 1.79 -9.90
C ALA A 38 -2.95 1.38 -10.44
N GLY A 39 -1.91 2.09 -10.02
CA GLY A 39 -0.53 1.78 -10.42
C GLY A 39 -0.07 0.41 -9.96
N LEU A 40 -0.35 0.08 -8.69
CA LEU A 40 0.03 -1.22 -8.12
C LEU A 40 -0.71 -2.38 -8.80
N ARG A 41 -1.99 -2.21 -9.09
CA ARG A 41 -2.75 -3.23 -9.81
C ARG A 41 -2.19 -3.48 -11.20
N ALA A 42 -1.80 -2.41 -11.90
CA ALA A 42 -1.19 -2.52 -13.22
C ALA A 42 0.17 -3.24 -13.14
N GLU A 43 0.99 -2.89 -12.16
CA GLU A 43 2.29 -3.55 -11.96
C GLU A 43 2.13 -5.03 -11.67
N ILE A 44 1.19 -5.38 -10.80
CA ILE A 44 0.92 -6.77 -10.45
C ILE A 44 0.45 -7.55 -11.67
N ALA A 45 -0.47 -6.98 -12.45
CA ALA A 45 -0.99 -7.62 -13.64
C ALA A 45 0.12 -7.88 -14.66
N GLN A 46 1.00 -6.91 -14.87
CA GLN A 46 2.13 -7.05 -15.79
C GLN A 46 3.13 -8.10 -15.30
N ALA A 47 3.42 -8.10 -14.01
CA ALA A 47 4.35 -9.08 -13.43
C ALA A 47 3.79 -10.49 -13.54
N GLU A 48 2.51 -10.68 -13.27
CA GLU A 48 1.86 -11.99 -13.39
C GLU A 48 1.83 -12.48 -14.83
N ALA A 49 1.55 -11.59 -15.77
CA ALA A 49 1.59 -11.93 -17.20
C ALA A 49 2.99 -12.33 -17.64
N GLY A 50 4.00 -11.60 -17.20
CA GLY A 50 5.41 -11.90 -17.49
C GLY A 50 5.84 -13.24 -16.93
N ILE A 51 5.46 -13.54 -15.69
CA ILE A 51 5.77 -14.82 -15.04
C ILE A 51 5.10 -15.96 -15.82
N ALA A 52 3.84 -15.80 -16.20
CA ALA A 52 3.10 -16.81 -16.94
C ALA A 52 3.75 -17.08 -18.31
N ASP A 53 4.16 -16.03 -19.00
CA ASP A 53 4.85 -16.16 -20.30
C ASP A 53 6.17 -16.92 -20.17
N ARG A 54 6.94 -16.60 -19.14
CA ARG A 54 8.23 -17.30 -18.92
C ARG A 54 8.04 -18.75 -18.52
N LEU A 55 7.00 -19.08 -17.78
CA LEU A 55 6.67 -20.45 -17.43
C LEU A 55 6.32 -21.26 -18.67
N ARG A 56 5.55 -20.70 -19.59
CA ARG A 56 5.23 -21.36 -20.87
C ARG A 56 6.47 -21.60 -21.72
N ASP A 57 7.35 -20.60 -21.79
CA ASP A 57 8.60 -20.72 -22.53
C ASP A 57 9.51 -21.78 -21.92
N SER A 58 9.57 -21.85 -20.58
CA SER A 58 10.34 -22.85 -19.85
C SER A 58 9.92 -24.29 -20.15
N ILE A 59 8.61 -24.51 -20.30
CA ILE A 59 8.09 -25.85 -20.59
C ILE A 59 8.59 -26.34 -21.95
N GLY A 60 8.80 -25.42 -22.90
CA GLY A 60 9.30 -25.77 -24.22
C GLY A 60 10.82 -25.91 -24.31
N ASP A 61 11.53 -25.61 -23.23
CA ASP A 61 12.99 -25.49 -23.23
C ASP A 61 13.65 -26.73 -22.61
N ALA A 62 13.50 -27.87 -23.25
CA ALA A 62 14.09 -29.10 -22.79
C ALA A 62 15.57 -29.11 -23.20
N GLY A 63 16.48 -28.89 -22.27
CA GLY A 63 17.90 -28.93 -22.54
C GLY A 63 18.73 -27.84 -21.91
N ASP A 64 18.15 -27.00 -21.09
CA ASP A 64 18.88 -26.01 -20.29
C ASP A 64 19.83 -26.73 -19.34
N ASP A 65 21.04 -26.23 -19.16
CA ASP A 65 21.97 -26.79 -18.19
C ASP A 65 21.57 -26.34 -16.77
N GLN A 66 22.23 -26.92 -15.76
CA GLN A 66 21.92 -26.64 -14.36
C GLN A 66 22.17 -25.18 -13.95
N ALA A 67 23.18 -24.54 -14.54
CA ALA A 67 23.49 -23.16 -14.25
C ALA A 67 22.37 -22.24 -14.76
N ASP A 68 21.87 -22.49 -15.98
CA ASP A 68 20.77 -21.72 -16.56
C ASP A 68 19.48 -21.94 -15.76
N LEU A 69 19.21 -23.18 -15.35
CA LEU A 69 18.03 -23.48 -14.51
C LEU A 69 18.11 -22.77 -13.17
N GLY A 70 19.30 -22.73 -12.55
CA GLY A 70 19.52 -22.03 -11.28
C GLY A 70 19.30 -20.53 -11.42
N ALA A 71 19.80 -19.91 -12.50
CA ALA A 71 19.62 -18.49 -12.76
C ALA A 71 18.15 -18.16 -13.00
N LYS A 72 17.43 -18.97 -13.76
CA LYS A 72 16.01 -18.78 -14.03
C LYS A 72 15.18 -18.93 -12.76
N THR A 73 15.53 -19.87 -11.89
CA THR A 73 14.85 -20.06 -10.61
C THR A 73 15.04 -18.85 -9.71
N PHE A 74 16.28 -18.33 -9.65
CA PHE A 74 16.58 -17.14 -8.86
C PHE A 74 15.79 -15.92 -9.34
N GLU A 75 15.74 -15.70 -10.66
CA GLU A 75 14.97 -14.61 -11.25
C GLU A 75 13.48 -14.73 -10.93
N ARG A 76 12.94 -15.94 -11.01
CA ARG A 76 11.53 -16.19 -10.71
C ARG A 76 11.23 -15.89 -9.25
N GLU A 77 12.09 -16.33 -8.33
CA GLU A 77 11.91 -16.05 -6.91
C GLU A 77 11.95 -14.57 -6.62
N HIS A 78 12.87 -13.84 -7.28
CA HIS A 78 12.98 -12.40 -7.12
C HIS A 78 11.72 -11.69 -7.62
N GLU A 79 11.20 -12.08 -8.77
CA GLU A 79 9.96 -11.51 -9.33
C GLU A 79 8.76 -11.80 -8.45
N LEU A 80 8.66 -12.99 -7.89
CA LEU A 80 7.58 -13.34 -6.96
C LEU A 80 7.66 -12.49 -5.70
N ALA A 81 8.87 -12.24 -5.19
CA ALA A 81 9.08 -11.39 -4.02
C ALA A 81 8.64 -9.96 -4.30
N LEU A 82 8.96 -9.40 -5.47
CA LEU A 82 8.54 -8.06 -5.86
C LEU A 82 7.02 -7.98 -5.99
N THR A 83 6.40 -9.01 -6.58
CA THR A 83 4.95 -9.08 -6.70
C THR A 83 4.27 -9.14 -5.33
N HIS A 84 4.86 -9.92 -4.42
CA HIS A 84 4.36 -10.01 -3.05
C HIS A 84 4.40 -8.64 -2.35
N ASN A 85 5.50 -7.89 -2.49
CA ASN A 85 5.61 -6.55 -1.94
C ASN A 85 4.55 -5.61 -2.52
N SER A 86 4.34 -5.67 -3.84
CA SER A 86 3.34 -4.84 -4.50
C SER A 86 1.94 -5.15 -3.99
N ARG A 87 1.64 -6.41 -3.76
CA ARG A 87 0.34 -6.82 -3.21
C ARG A 87 0.15 -6.34 -1.79
N GLU A 88 1.21 -6.37 -0.98
CA GLU A 88 1.15 -5.85 0.38
C GLU A 88 0.91 -4.34 0.40
N LEU A 89 1.59 -3.60 -0.46
CA LEU A 89 1.37 -2.17 -0.62
C LEU A 89 -0.05 -1.88 -1.10
N LEU A 90 -0.55 -2.67 -2.05
CA LEU A 90 -1.92 -2.54 -2.54
C LEU A 90 -2.91 -2.72 -1.39
N ARG A 91 -2.71 -3.75 -0.57
CA ARG A 91 -3.57 -4.03 0.58
C ARG A 91 -3.59 -2.84 1.55
N GLN A 92 -2.41 -2.27 1.84
CA GLN A 92 -2.29 -1.13 2.74
C GLN A 92 -3.02 0.10 2.20
N ASN A 93 -2.89 0.37 0.90
CA ASN A 93 -3.58 1.49 0.26
C ASN A 93 -5.09 1.30 0.26
N GLU A 94 -5.54 0.09 -0.05
CA GLU A 94 -6.98 -0.22 -0.04
C GLU A 94 -7.57 -0.13 1.36
N GLN A 95 -6.81 -0.56 2.37
CA GLN A 95 -7.22 -0.45 3.76
C GLN A 95 -7.38 1.01 4.18
N ALA A 96 -6.44 1.87 3.76
CA ALA A 96 -6.52 3.30 4.04
C ALA A 96 -7.78 3.91 3.42
N LEU A 97 -8.08 3.54 2.17
CA LEU A 97 -9.29 4.01 1.49
C LEU A 97 -10.55 3.54 2.22
N ALA A 98 -10.57 2.30 2.70
CA ALA A 98 -11.69 1.77 3.46
C ALA A 98 -11.89 2.53 4.76
N ARG A 99 -10.81 2.85 5.46
CA ARG A 99 -10.87 3.63 6.70
C ARG A 99 -11.39 5.05 6.46
N LEU A 100 -10.99 5.67 5.35
CA LEU A 100 -11.52 6.98 4.98
C LEU A 100 -13.04 6.92 4.79
N ALA A 101 -13.53 5.88 4.12
CA ALA A 101 -14.95 5.69 3.90
C ALA A 101 -15.73 5.43 5.20
N GLU A 102 -15.10 4.72 6.14
CA GLU A 102 -15.71 4.36 7.42
C GLU A 102 -15.60 5.43 8.48
N GLY A 103 -14.74 6.43 8.29
CA GLY A 103 -14.50 7.47 9.27
C GLY A 103 -13.54 7.06 10.39
N THR A 104 -12.75 6.02 10.17
CA THR A 104 -11.78 5.51 11.15
C THR A 104 -10.34 5.82 10.79
N TYR A 105 -10.13 6.64 9.78
CA TYR A 105 -8.80 7.00 9.28
C TYR A 105 -8.03 7.85 10.29
N GLY A 106 -6.74 7.57 10.48
CA GLY A 106 -5.85 8.42 11.23
C GLY A 106 -5.52 7.99 12.65
N THR A 107 -6.05 6.84 13.08
CA THR A 107 -5.76 6.31 14.42
C THR A 107 -4.67 5.24 14.33
N CYS A 108 -3.66 5.34 15.19
CA CYS A 108 -2.57 4.36 15.24
C CYS A 108 -3.10 2.99 15.65
N ASP A 109 -2.77 1.97 14.88
CA ASP A 109 -3.21 0.60 15.13
C ASP A 109 -2.61 0.02 16.43
N SER A 110 -1.48 0.54 16.87
CA SER A 110 -0.78 0.02 18.03
C SER A 110 -1.20 0.68 19.34
N CYS A 111 -1.21 2.01 19.39
CA CYS A 111 -1.45 2.73 20.65
C CYS A 111 -2.80 3.45 20.72
N GLY A 112 -3.53 3.52 19.62
CA GLY A 112 -4.85 4.17 19.59
C GLY A 112 -4.80 5.69 19.55
N GLU A 113 -3.62 6.30 19.57
CA GLU A 113 -3.46 7.73 19.48
C GLU A 113 -3.47 8.20 18.02
N PRO A 114 -3.67 9.49 17.76
CA PRO A 114 -3.61 9.99 16.38
C PRO A 114 -2.25 9.75 15.74
N ILE A 115 -2.26 9.31 14.49
CA ILE A 115 -1.02 9.17 13.68
C ILE A 115 -0.45 10.56 13.42
N GLY A 116 -1.32 11.52 13.12
CA GLY A 116 -0.94 12.89 12.81
C GLY A 116 -1.25 13.24 11.36
N LYS A 117 -1.90 14.39 11.18
CA LYS A 117 -2.30 14.87 9.86
C LYS A 117 -1.08 15.04 8.94
N ALA A 118 -0.01 15.68 9.43
CA ALA A 118 1.20 15.91 8.61
C ALA A 118 1.82 14.60 8.14
N ARG A 119 1.90 13.61 9.05
CA ARG A 119 2.45 12.29 8.68
C ARG A 119 1.59 11.59 7.63
N LEU A 120 0.28 11.67 7.76
CA LEU A 120 -0.64 11.04 6.82
C LEU A 120 -0.66 11.74 5.46
N GLN A 121 -0.43 13.05 5.45
CA GLN A 121 -0.30 13.78 4.18
C GLN A 121 0.96 13.34 3.43
N ALA A 122 2.03 13.03 4.15
CA ALA A 122 3.26 12.53 3.56
C ALA A 122 3.19 11.03 3.24
N PHE A 123 2.53 10.25 4.12
CA PHE A 123 2.43 8.79 4.00
C PHE A 123 0.98 8.36 4.24
N PRO A 124 0.10 8.50 3.23
CA PRO A 124 -1.34 8.28 3.45
C PRO A 124 -1.72 6.86 3.88
N ARG A 125 -0.89 5.87 3.58
CA ARG A 125 -1.15 4.47 3.98
C ARG A 125 -0.64 4.11 5.37
N ALA A 126 -0.04 5.06 6.08
CA ALA A 126 0.53 4.78 7.41
C ALA A 126 -0.53 4.27 8.39
N THR A 127 -0.18 3.26 9.16
CA THR A 127 -1.06 2.68 10.18
C THR A 127 -0.52 2.86 11.59
N LEU A 128 0.71 3.36 11.72
CA LEU A 128 1.37 3.58 13.00
C LEU A 128 1.83 5.02 13.11
N CYS A 129 1.75 5.57 14.33
CA CYS A 129 2.36 6.86 14.62
C CYS A 129 3.89 6.71 14.61
N VAL A 130 4.61 7.83 14.61
CA VAL A 130 6.08 7.82 14.57
C VAL A 130 6.67 6.98 15.70
N THR A 131 6.15 7.17 16.93
CA THR A 131 6.66 6.46 18.10
C THR A 131 6.51 4.95 17.97
N CYS A 132 5.33 4.48 17.54
CA CYS A 132 5.08 3.05 17.38
C CYS A 132 5.86 2.46 16.22
N LYS A 133 6.02 3.22 15.14
CA LYS A 133 6.83 2.79 13.99
C LYS A 133 8.29 2.61 14.41
N GLN A 134 8.83 3.53 15.18
CA GLN A 134 10.20 3.44 15.70
C GLN A 134 10.37 2.22 16.59
N ARG A 135 9.39 1.92 17.44
CA ARG A 135 9.44 0.71 18.28
C ARG A 135 9.46 -0.56 17.46
N GLU A 136 8.65 -0.61 16.41
CA GLU A 136 8.61 -1.76 15.52
C GLU A 136 9.97 -1.99 14.85
N GLU A 137 10.60 -0.92 14.40
CA GLU A 137 11.90 -0.98 13.72
C GLU A 137 13.04 -1.41 14.64
N ARG A 138 12.90 -1.25 15.96
CA ARG A 138 13.90 -1.66 16.93
C ARG A 138 13.86 -3.13 17.31
N ARG A 139 12.82 -3.84 16.89
CA ARG A 139 12.68 -5.27 17.24
C ARG A 139 13.45 -6.17 16.30
#